data_714f9bb024aea40dddc8c8abe4dc5d8d
#
_entry.id   714f9bb024aea40dddc8c8abe4dc5d8d
#
_cell.length_a   1.000
_cell.length_b   1.000
_cell.length_c   1.000
_cell.angle_alpha   90.00
_cell.angle_beta   90.00
_cell.angle_gamma   90.00
#
_symmetry.space_group_name_H-M   'P 1'
#
loop_
_entity.id
_entity.type
_entity.pdbx_description
1 polymer ?
#
loop_
_entity_poly.entity_id
_entity_poly.type
_entity_poly.pdbx_seq_one_letter_code
_entity_poly.pdbx_strand_id
1 'polypeptide(L)'
;MSSFGDLFDHGIQTRVNEVLSEGKLPDVVYTETDNLGEVVEKLCILHIRTWMLEDAAQEAKTDEELGALKRKIDICFKQKRPRLVQAINRQITEAIKNNTTLEEDSVKLYKGV
;
A
#
# COMPACT_ATOMS: atom_id res chain seq x y z
N MET A 1 -5.28 -20.13 -7.68
CA MET A 1 -4.37 -19.00 -7.51
C MET A 1 -5.15 -17.81 -6.94
N SER A 2 -4.62 -17.21 -5.90
CA SER A 2 -5.29 -16.06 -5.30
C SER A 2 -5.23 -14.84 -6.21
N SER A 3 -6.32 -14.09 -6.29
CA SER A 3 -6.33 -12.83 -6.99
C SER A 3 -5.55 -11.77 -6.18
N PHE A 4 -5.24 -10.65 -6.81
CA PHE A 4 -4.64 -9.52 -6.10
C PHE A 4 -5.54 -9.07 -4.96
N GLY A 5 -6.86 -8.99 -5.19
CA GLY A 5 -7.81 -8.62 -4.15
C GLY A 5 -7.79 -9.55 -2.95
N ASP A 6 -7.70 -10.86 -3.20
CA ASP A 6 -7.63 -11.83 -2.12
C ASP A 6 -6.35 -11.68 -1.30
N LEU A 7 -5.23 -11.47 -1.96
CA LEU A 7 -3.95 -11.24 -1.28
C LEU A 7 -3.99 -9.96 -0.46
N PHE A 8 -4.62 -8.93 -1.00
CA PHE A 8 -4.78 -7.66 -0.31
C PHE A 8 -5.66 -7.81 0.93
N ASP A 9 -6.81 -8.47 0.80
CA ASP A 9 -7.72 -8.71 1.92
C ASP A 9 -7.05 -9.52 3.02
N HIS A 10 -6.27 -10.52 2.64
CA HIS A 10 -5.51 -11.30 3.61
C HIS A 10 -4.49 -10.43 4.35
N GLY A 11 -3.80 -9.54 3.63
CA GLY A 11 -2.84 -8.62 4.23
C GLY A 11 -3.49 -7.66 5.22
N ILE A 12 -4.66 -7.14 4.89
CA ILE A 12 -5.43 -6.27 5.78
C ILE A 12 -5.83 -7.04 7.04
N GLN A 13 -6.37 -8.23 6.88
CA GLN A 13 -6.81 -9.04 8.02
C GLN A 13 -5.63 -9.38 8.94
N THR A 14 -4.49 -9.71 8.36
CA THR A 14 -3.27 -9.99 9.13
C THR A 14 -2.86 -8.76 9.94
N ARG A 15 -2.87 -7.58 9.33
CA ARG A 15 -2.49 -6.35 10.02
C ARG A 15 -3.48 -5.98 11.11
N VAL A 16 -4.77 -6.16 10.87
CA VAL A 16 -5.80 -5.94 11.89
C VAL A 16 -5.52 -6.81 13.10
N ASN A 17 -5.25 -8.08 12.87
CA ASN A 17 -4.95 -9.02 13.95
C ASN A 17 -3.70 -8.62 14.72
N GLU A 18 -2.65 -8.18 14.03
CA GLU A 18 -1.43 -7.72 14.66
C GLU A 18 -1.69 -6.52 15.58
N VAL A 19 -2.44 -5.54 15.10
CA VAL A 19 -2.76 -4.35 15.89
C VAL A 19 -3.59 -4.70 17.11
N LEU A 20 -4.55 -5.60 16.97
CA LEU A 20 -5.36 -6.05 18.10
C LEU A 20 -4.54 -6.78 19.15
N SER A 21 -3.49 -7.50 18.73
CA SER A 21 -2.62 -8.22 19.69
C SER A 21 -1.56 -7.31 20.30
N GLU A 22 -0.93 -6.45 19.51
CA GLU A 22 0.22 -5.67 19.96
C GLU A 22 -0.14 -4.26 20.43
N GLY A 23 -1.08 -3.63 19.76
CA GLY A 23 -1.49 -2.27 20.10
C GLY A 23 -0.44 -1.21 19.80
N LYS A 24 0.53 -1.48 18.94
CA LYS A 24 1.64 -0.58 18.63
C LYS A 24 1.52 0.02 17.24
N LEU A 25 1.98 1.28 17.11
CA LEU A 25 2.20 1.91 15.83
C LEU A 25 3.64 1.65 15.37
N PRO A 26 3.91 1.66 14.04
CA PRO A 26 5.27 1.58 13.54
C PRO A 26 6.13 2.70 14.09
N ASP A 27 7.44 2.44 14.27
CA ASP A 27 8.38 3.46 14.75
C ASP A 27 8.55 4.59 13.75
N VAL A 28 8.57 4.26 12.47
CA VAL A 28 8.70 5.25 11.39
C VAL A 28 7.34 5.40 10.72
N VAL A 29 6.80 6.60 10.74
CA VAL A 29 5.48 6.87 10.19
C VAL A 29 5.59 7.92 9.09
N TYR A 30 5.14 7.57 7.90
CA TYR A 30 5.01 8.50 6.80
C TYR A 30 3.64 9.16 6.85
N THR A 31 3.63 10.48 6.65
CA THR A 31 2.37 11.21 6.60
C THR A 31 1.68 10.96 5.26
N GLU A 32 0.43 10.55 5.34
CA GLU A 32 -0.40 10.36 4.16
C GLU A 32 -1.74 11.01 4.40
N THR A 33 -2.11 11.94 3.50
CA THR A 33 -3.38 12.68 3.61
C THR A 33 -4.53 12.01 2.87
N ASP A 34 -4.22 11.06 2.00
CA ASP A 34 -5.24 10.32 1.28
C ASP A 34 -5.99 9.39 2.23
N ASN A 35 -7.24 9.09 1.91
CA ASN A 35 -7.97 8.06 2.63
C ASN A 35 -7.45 6.68 2.24
N LEU A 36 -7.90 5.66 2.95
CA LEU A 36 -7.44 4.29 2.74
C LEU A 36 -7.64 3.83 1.30
N GLY A 37 -8.80 4.10 0.72
CA GLY A 37 -9.10 3.70 -0.66
C GLY A 37 -8.13 4.32 -1.65
N GLU A 38 -7.78 5.58 -1.48
CA GLU A 38 -6.84 6.27 -2.36
C GLU A 38 -5.43 5.69 -2.25
N VAL A 39 -5.00 5.36 -1.03
CA VAL A 39 -3.68 4.74 -0.82
C VAL A 39 -3.63 3.35 -1.46
N VAL A 40 -4.69 2.57 -1.32
CA VAL A 40 -4.81 1.26 -1.94
C VAL A 40 -4.74 1.39 -3.46
N GLU A 41 -5.45 2.36 -4.03
CA GLU A 41 -5.41 2.62 -5.46
C GLU A 41 -4.00 2.94 -5.93
N LYS A 42 -3.29 3.78 -5.19
CA LYS A 42 -1.88 4.10 -5.51
C LYS A 42 -1.01 2.86 -5.47
N LEU A 43 -1.22 1.98 -4.51
CA LEU A 43 -0.47 0.74 -4.43
C LEU A 43 -0.74 -0.18 -5.63
N CYS A 44 -1.99 -0.28 -6.05
CA CYS A 44 -2.35 -1.05 -7.24
C CYS A 44 -1.68 -0.48 -8.50
N ILE A 45 -1.71 0.84 -8.67
CA ILE A 45 -1.07 1.50 -9.78
C ILE A 45 0.44 1.26 -9.75
N LEU A 46 1.04 1.31 -8.57
CA LEU A 46 2.47 1.05 -8.40
C LEU A 46 2.82 -0.38 -8.82
N HIS A 47 2.01 -1.36 -8.45
CA HIS A 47 2.24 -2.75 -8.82
C HIS A 47 2.13 -2.95 -10.34
N ILE A 48 1.16 -2.30 -10.99
CA ILE A 48 1.03 -2.35 -12.44
C ILE A 48 2.26 -1.73 -13.10
N ARG A 49 2.68 -0.57 -12.62
CA ARG A 49 3.88 0.11 -13.14
C ARG A 49 5.12 -0.75 -13.00
N THR A 50 5.29 -1.38 -11.84
CA THR A 50 6.44 -2.26 -11.59
C THR A 50 6.44 -3.43 -12.55
N TRP A 51 5.29 -4.05 -12.78
CA TRP A 51 5.18 -5.13 -13.75
C TRP A 51 5.56 -4.66 -15.15
N MET A 52 5.05 -3.50 -15.59
CA MET A 52 5.40 -2.95 -16.90
C MET A 52 6.89 -2.67 -17.03
N LEU A 53 7.52 -2.19 -15.96
CA LEU A 53 8.97 -1.97 -15.95
C LEU A 53 9.74 -3.28 -16.03
N GLU A 54 9.28 -4.33 -15.36
CA GLU A 54 9.90 -5.63 -15.45
C GLU A 54 9.79 -6.24 -16.84
N ASP A 55 8.64 -6.10 -17.49
CA ASP A 55 8.46 -6.53 -18.87
C ASP A 55 9.41 -5.78 -19.79
N ALA A 56 9.51 -4.47 -19.61
CA ALA A 56 10.42 -3.65 -20.40
C ALA A 56 11.88 -4.07 -20.18
N ALA A 57 12.24 -4.41 -18.95
CA ALA A 57 13.59 -4.86 -18.62
C ALA A 57 13.95 -6.17 -19.34
N GLN A 58 12.99 -7.07 -19.51
CA GLN A 58 13.21 -8.31 -20.24
C GLN A 58 13.46 -8.06 -21.73
N GLU A 59 12.95 -6.98 -22.27
CA GLU A 59 13.10 -6.62 -23.66
C GLU A 59 14.23 -5.62 -23.90
N ALA A 60 14.95 -5.21 -22.87
CA ALA A 60 16.04 -4.25 -22.98
C ALA A 60 17.15 -4.83 -23.85
N LYS A 61 17.66 -3.99 -24.76
CA LYS A 61 18.67 -4.42 -25.75
C LYS A 61 20.08 -4.00 -25.38
N THR A 62 20.22 -3.07 -24.45
CA THR A 62 21.52 -2.57 -24.00
C THR A 62 21.60 -2.63 -22.48
N ASP A 63 22.83 -2.70 -21.95
CA ASP A 63 23.05 -2.70 -20.52
C ASP A 63 22.63 -1.37 -19.88
N GLU A 64 22.80 -0.28 -20.60
CA GLU A 64 22.38 1.03 -20.11
C GLU A 64 20.86 1.11 -19.93
N GLU A 65 20.13 0.63 -20.92
CA GLU A 65 18.67 0.59 -20.89
C GLU A 65 18.19 -0.31 -19.73
N LEU A 66 18.78 -1.49 -19.63
CA LEU A 66 18.45 -2.42 -18.55
C LEU A 66 18.75 -1.81 -17.16
N GLY A 67 19.91 -1.18 -17.03
CA GLY A 67 20.28 -0.53 -15.78
C GLY A 67 19.33 0.58 -15.37
N ALA A 68 18.89 1.40 -16.33
CA ALA A 68 17.93 2.46 -16.08
C ALA A 68 16.59 1.90 -15.61
N LEU A 69 16.10 0.83 -16.25
CA LEU A 69 14.84 0.19 -15.87
C LEU A 69 14.94 -0.47 -14.49
N LYS A 70 16.05 -1.13 -14.20
CA LYS A 70 16.26 -1.74 -12.89
C LYS A 70 16.32 -0.71 -11.77
N ARG A 71 16.91 0.46 -12.01
CA ARG A 71 16.90 1.53 -11.01
C ARG A 71 15.47 2.02 -10.72
N LYS A 72 14.63 2.13 -11.74
CA LYS A 72 13.23 2.50 -11.55
C LYS A 72 12.46 1.44 -10.75
N ILE A 73 12.70 0.16 -11.04
CA ILE A 73 12.11 -0.96 -10.30
C ILE A 73 12.53 -0.90 -8.83
N ASP A 74 13.81 -0.66 -8.57
CA ASP A 74 14.33 -0.56 -7.21
C ASP A 74 13.66 0.59 -6.43
N ILE A 75 13.45 1.72 -7.06
CA ILE A 75 12.76 2.85 -6.42
C ILE A 75 11.33 2.43 -6.05
N CYS A 76 10.65 1.74 -6.94
CA CYS A 76 9.29 1.25 -6.66
C CYS A 76 9.27 0.30 -5.46
N PHE A 77 10.18 -0.65 -5.40
CA PHE A 77 10.20 -1.65 -4.33
C PHE A 77 10.78 -1.14 -3.02
N LYS A 78 11.84 -0.34 -3.08
CA LYS A 78 12.57 0.06 -1.87
C LYS A 78 12.07 1.34 -1.24
N GLN A 79 11.43 2.20 -2.02
CA GLN A 79 10.98 3.51 -1.53
C GLN A 79 9.48 3.66 -1.59
N LYS A 80 8.88 3.47 -2.75
CA LYS A 80 7.46 3.77 -2.94
C LYS A 80 6.54 2.74 -2.29
N ARG A 81 6.81 1.47 -2.52
CA ARG A 81 5.96 0.40 -1.97
C ARG A 81 5.94 0.38 -0.44
N PRO A 82 7.09 0.40 0.24
CA PRO A 82 7.08 0.42 1.70
C PRO A 82 6.34 1.61 2.29
N ARG A 83 6.45 2.78 1.66
CA ARG A 83 5.75 3.98 2.10
C ARG A 83 4.23 3.79 2.02
N LEU A 84 3.73 3.27 0.90
CA LEU A 84 2.30 3.03 0.73
C LEU A 84 1.78 1.94 1.67
N VAL A 85 2.52 0.87 1.83
CA VAL A 85 2.16 -0.21 2.76
C VAL A 85 2.10 0.32 4.18
N GLN A 86 3.07 1.14 4.58
CA GLN A 86 3.07 1.72 5.91
C GLN A 86 1.88 2.68 6.10
N ALA A 87 1.54 3.45 5.09
CA ALA A 87 0.38 4.34 5.15
C ALA A 87 -0.92 3.55 5.35
N ILE A 88 -1.09 2.45 4.64
CA ILE A 88 -2.24 1.56 4.81
C ILE A 88 -2.28 1.02 6.23
N ASN A 89 -1.16 0.48 6.70
CA ASN A 89 -1.08 -0.10 8.04
C ASN A 89 -1.38 0.94 9.11
N ARG A 90 -0.88 2.16 8.95
CA ARG A 90 -1.14 3.24 9.89
C ARG A 90 -2.62 3.61 9.93
N GLN A 91 -3.26 3.74 8.77
CA GLN A 91 -4.68 4.08 8.73
C GLN A 91 -5.55 3.00 9.34
N ILE A 92 -5.24 1.73 9.10
CA ILE A 92 -5.96 0.62 9.73
C ILE A 92 -5.77 0.65 11.25
N THR A 93 -4.54 0.86 11.69
CA THR A 93 -4.22 0.93 13.11
C THR A 93 -4.98 2.06 13.80
N GLU A 94 -4.97 3.24 13.19
CA GLU A 94 -5.67 4.41 13.75
C GLU A 94 -7.18 4.20 13.79
N ALA A 95 -7.74 3.60 12.75
CA ALA A 95 -9.18 3.31 12.70
C ALA A 95 -9.59 2.35 13.83
N ILE A 96 -8.79 1.34 14.07
CA ILE A 96 -9.05 0.39 15.16
C ILE A 96 -8.95 1.08 16.51
N LYS A 97 -7.88 1.83 16.74
CA LYS A 97 -7.65 2.50 18.02
C LYS A 97 -8.66 3.59 18.32
N ASN A 98 -9.08 4.30 17.29
CA ASN A 98 -10.02 5.41 17.42
C ASN A 98 -11.47 4.99 17.22
N ASN A 99 -11.70 3.72 16.96
CA ASN A 99 -13.03 3.18 16.70
C ASN A 99 -13.73 3.93 15.55
N THR A 100 -12.97 4.23 14.50
CA THR A 100 -13.49 4.91 13.32
C THR A 100 -13.68 3.93 12.17
N THR A 101 -14.45 4.32 11.17
CA THR A 101 -14.64 3.50 9.98
C THR A 101 -13.51 3.71 9.00
N LEU A 102 -13.31 2.74 8.10
CA LEU A 102 -12.33 2.82 7.02
C LEU A 102 -12.97 3.31 5.72
N GLU A 103 -14.13 3.90 5.79
CA GLU A 103 -14.84 4.40 4.64
C GLU A 103 -14.31 5.76 4.19
N GLU A 104 -14.57 6.07 2.92
CA GLU A 104 -14.21 7.37 2.38
C GLU A 104 -14.95 8.50 3.07
N ASP A 105 -14.30 9.67 3.13
CA ASP A 105 -14.91 10.85 3.70
C ASP A 105 -16.18 11.30 2.99
N SER A 106 -16.24 11.06 1.68
CA SER A 106 -17.43 11.39 0.90
C SER A 106 -18.67 10.61 1.34
N VAL A 107 -18.47 9.50 2.03
CA VAL A 107 -19.53 8.66 2.56
C VAL A 107 -19.52 8.75 4.07
N LYS A 108 -19.53 9.91 4.58
CA LYS A 108 -19.49 10.09 6.03
C LYS A 108 -20.67 9.45 6.71
N LEU A 109 -20.37 8.65 7.70
CA LEU A 109 -21.36 8.12 8.59
C LEU A 109 -21.31 8.92 9.87
N TYR A 110 -22.38 9.62 10.13
CA TYR A 110 -22.49 10.40 11.34
C TYR A 110 -22.98 9.51 12.44
N LYS A 111 -22.19 9.34 13.46
CA LYS A 111 -22.58 8.52 14.59
C LYS A 111 -23.84 9.10 15.23
N GLY A 112 -24.77 8.23 15.54
CA GLY A 112 -26.03 8.64 16.10
C GLY A 112 -27.04 9.19 15.11
N VAL A 113 -26.72 9.07 13.86
CA VAL A 113 -27.60 9.47 12.77
C VAL A 113 -28.26 8.25 12.17
#